data_57cedfa03b307ae5fe5150edccb577f9
#
_entry.id   57cedfa03b307ae5fe5150edccb577f9
#
_cell.length_a   1.000
_cell.length_b   1.000
_cell.length_c   1.000
_cell.angle_alpha   90.00
_cell.angle_beta   90.00
_cell.angle_gamma   90.00
#
_symmetry.space_group_name_H-M   'P 1'
#
loop_
_entity.id
_entity.type
_entity.pdbx_description
1 polymer ?
#
loop_
_entity_poly.entity_id
_entity_poly.type
_entity_poly.pdbx_seq_one_letter_code
_entity_poly.pdbx_strand_id
1 'polypeptide(L)'
;MTFRTNCYLVAMLFALIISNCTKSAPAPASPIDATSPLQQPEALVQDSLATATYIPNTTFIKVSVWMPPFLAETVGVGLQDSLKALSVGDATSANVNFEVSEQNVISQWVYALVAPFPTTIQGVSKDDLLLSWKGQPSGPYAGQPILLDQNTYDMFSATWGPSAPNSIRVMAKNELIDYAWAHQPAWAIVPFESLDPRWKVLSIDGLSALYKDFNLDSYPLKIPISLTGDPDAVALVRATFPIPSTNRDPQKLTVVAMTGVTALVRATAFMMEQHGMTYPGQDIRQWLSGADITHISNEVPFAENCPYPDPVQPDVIFCSRDAYIELLEDIGTDVLELTGDHFQDWGTEAMFHTLDAYRARGWLYYGGGMDLADGRKAAFFENNGNRVAFIGCNGKGGSFAQASETNPGAAACDLAWMSQEIRRLKQEGYLVIGTFQHHEYYTYSAQPDQQRDFRQLAEAGAVIVSGSQAHQPQGMEFLNGSFIHYGLGNLFFDQYDLCPACRQGLIDRHVFYDGRYISTELLPIQFIDYARSRPMTFEESSSLLQILFSASGW
;
A
#
# COMPACT_ATOMS: atom_id res chain seq x y z
N MET A 1 -16.50 47.10 37.69
CA MET A 1 -16.35 46.14 38.81
C MET A 1 -15.11 45.35 38.55
N THR A 2 -14.11 45.65 39.28
CA THR A 2 -12.76 45.09 39.32
C THR A 2 -12.74 43.73 39.99
N PHE A 3 -12.04 42.74 39.42
CA PHE A 3 -11.38 41.69 40.21
C PHE A 3 -10.05 41.27 39.59
N ARG A 4 -9.09 41.21 40.48
CA ARG A 4 -7.64 41.09 40.41
C ARG A 4 -7.15 39.68 40.14
N THR A 5 -6.14 39.59 39.29
CA THR A 5 -4.81 38.94 39.46
C THR A 5 -4.66 37.79 40.46
N ASN A 6 -4.12 36.67 40.00
CA ASN A 6 -3.05 35.94 40.72
C ASN A 6 -2.15 35.18 39.74
N CYS A 7 -0.88 35.64 39.71
CA CYS A 7 0.29 34.92 39.16
C CYS A 7 0.73 33.84 40.14
N TYR A 8 0.99 32.62 39.64
CA TYR A 8 1.93 31.71 40.28
C TYR A 8 3.06 31.34 39.32
N LEU A 9 4.23 31.87 39.63
CA LEU A 9 5.53 31.50 39.05
C LEU A 9 5.95 30.16 39.69
N VAL A 10 6.21 29.12 38.90
CA VAL A 10 6.95 27.94 39.32
C VAL A 10 8.20 27.85 38.45
N ALA A 11 9.34 28.20 39.06
CA ALA A 11 10.66 28.01 38.51
C ALA A 11 11.09 26.55 38.73
N MET A 12 11.35 25.79 37.65
CA MET A 12 12.10 24.52 37.72
C MET A 12 13.47 24.71 37.09
N LEU A 13 14.50 24.54 37.96
CA LEU A 13 15.90 24.38 37.57
C LEU A 13 16.07 23.08 36.77
N PHE A 14 16.63 23.18 35.57
CA PHE A 14 17.23 22.04 34.88
C PHE A 14 18.76 22.16 34.93
N ALA A 15 19.39 21.21 35.61
CA ALA A 15 20.84 21.05 35.61
C ALA A 15 21.30 20.43 34.30
N LEU A 16 22.17 21.13 33.57
CA LEU A 16 22.93 20.58 32.44
C LEU A 16 24.01 19.61 32.93
N ILE A 17 23.93 18.37 32.50
CA ILE A 17 25.07 17.44 32.56
C ILE A 17 25.63 17.37 31.13
N ILE A 18 26.78 18.01 30.93
CA ILE A 18 27.58 17.90 29.70
C ILE A 18 28.50 16.70 29.91
N SER A 19 28.29 15.63 29.12
CA SER A 19 29.22 14.50 29.05
C SER A 19 30.00 14.62 27.74
N ASN A 20 31.30 14.98 27.91
CA ASN A 20 32.29 14.97 26.80
C ASN A 20 32.70 13.53 26.49
N CYS A 21 32.36 13.02 25.32
CA CYS A 21 33.01 11.85 24.74
C CYS A 21 34.04 12.28 23.69
N THR A 22 35.32 12.28 24.09
CA THR A 22 36.45 12.37 23.15
C THR A 22 36.67 11.04 22.44
N LYS A 23 36.59 11.04 21.14
CA LYS A 23 37.04 9.92 20.29
C LYS A 23 38.56 9.92 20.18
N SER A 24 39.23 8.87 20.68
CA SER A 24 40.63 8.57 20.40
C SER A 24 40.74 7.69 19.16
N ALA A 25 41.60 8.10 18.22
CA ALA A 25 41.96 7.34 17.02
C ALA A 25 42.99 6.25 17.37
N PRO A 26 43.03 5.09 16.70
CA PRO A 26 44.05 4.08 16.91
C PRO A 26 45.34 4.42 16.15
N ALA A 27 46.49 4.22 16.86
CA ALA A 27 47.82 4.37 16.36
C ALA A 27 48.24 3.19 15.44
N PRO A 28 49.22 3.37 14.53
CA PRO A 28 49.64 2.34 13.57
C PRO A 28 50.59 1.30 14.22
N ALA A 29 50.41 0.05 13.81
CA ALA A 29 51.26 -1.08 14.21
C ALA A 29 52.63 -1.03 13.51
N SER A 30 53.73 -1.21 14.28
CA SER A 30 55.08 -1.41 13.82
C SER A 30 55.36 -2.89 13.50
N PRO A 31 56.33 -3.21 12.59
CA PRO A 31 56.59 -4.55 12.14
C PRO A 31 57.44 -5.37 13.09
N ILE A 32 57.12 -6.66 13.22
CA ILE A 32 57.92 -7.64 13.98
C ILE A 32 58.87 -8.36 13.00
N ASP A 33 60.15 -8.25 13.33
CA ASP A 33 61.26 -8.95 12.70
C ASP A 33 61.30 -10.44 13.06
N ALA A 34 61.57 -11.27 12.05
CA ALA A 34 61.81 -12.69 12.19
C ALA A 34 63.31 -12.93 12.44
N THR A 35 63.69 -13.73 13.46
CA THR A 35 64.80 -14.73 13.38
C THR A 35 64.99 -15.46 14.70
N SER A 36 65.10 -16.79 14.56
CA SER A 36 65.98 -17.77 15.23
C SER A 36 65.37 -18.77 16.22
N PRO A 37 66.01 -19.89 16.54
CA PRO A 37 65.81 -21.16 15.82
C PRO A 37 65.29 -22.29 16.78
N LEU A 38 64.96 -23.41 16.15
CA LEU A 38 64.60 -24.72 16.71
C LEU A 38 65.45 -25.23 17.85
N GLN A 39 64.84 -25.63 18.96
CA GLN A 39 65.35 -26.65 19.87
C GLN A 39 64.26 -27.72 20.08
N GLN A 40 64.58 -28.96 19.73
CA GLN A 40 63.82 -30.14 20.10
C GLN A 40 64.08 -30.48 21.58
N PRO A 41 63.06 -30.97 22.30
CA PRO A 41 63.30 -31.84 23.46
C PRO A 41 62.84 -33.28 23.17
N GLU A 42 63.61 -34.17 23.80
CA GLU A 42 63.61 -35.61 23.80
C GLU A 42 62.29 -36.29 24.14
N ALA A 43 62.14 -37.48 23.58
CA ALA A 43 61.03 -38.40 23.86
C ALA A 43 61.05 -38.91 25.28
N LEU A 44 59.95 -38.71 26.01
CA LEU A 44 59.56 -39.50 27.19
C LEU A 44 58.45 -40.43 26.82
N VAL A 45 58.80 -41.71 26.89
CA VAL A 45 57.82 -42.81 26.81
C VAL A 45 56.92 -42.74 28.05
N GLN A 46 55.63 -42.55 27.85
CA GLN A 46 54.62 -42.77 28.88
C GLN A 46 53.53 -43.70 28.39
N ASP A 47 53.23 -44.62 29.27
CA ASP A 47 52.24 -45.69 29.16
C ASP A 47 50.90 -45.27 28.58
N SER A 48 50.42 -46.07 27.65
CA SER A 48 49.08 -46.00 27.10
C SER A 48 48.02 -46.40 28.13
N LEU A 49 47.41 -45.44 28.79
CA LEU A 49 46.08 -45.61 29.35
C LEU A 49 45.09 -45.36 28.23
N ALA A 50 44.45 -46.45 27.76
CA ALA A 50 43.35 -46.39 26.83
C ALA A 50 42.20 -45.57 27.44
N THR A 51 42.14 -44.30 27.10
CA THR A 51 40.94 -43.50 27.31
C THR A 51 39.87 -44.03 26.35
N ALA A 52 38.90 -44.77 26.89
CA ALA A 52 37.70 -45.10 26.18
C ALA A 52 37.02 -43.79 25.78
N THR A 53 37.13 -43.45 24.52
CA THR A 53 36.33 -42.38 23.90
C THR A 53 34.89 -42.82 24.01
N TYR A 54 34.13 -42.18 24.90
CA TYR A 54 32.70 -42.28 24.95
C TYR A 54 32.17 -41.69 23.63
N ILE A 55 31.86 -42.53 22.69
CA ILE A 55 31.08 -42.17 21.51
C ILE A 55 29.64 -42.07 22.03
N PRO A 56 29.06 -40.87 22.14
CA PRO A 56 27.67 -40.80 22.50
C PRO A 56 26.88 -41.60 21.47
N ASN A 57 26.02 -42.48 21.96
CA ASN A 57 25.09 -43.23 21.13
C ASN A 57 24.19 -42.20 20.43
N THR A 58 24.58 -41.77 19.26
CA THR A 58 23.76 -40.90 18.43
C THR A 58 22.59 -41.72 17.95
N THR A 59 21.51 -41.69 18.71
CA THR A 59 20.23 -42.24 18.26
C THR A 59 19.82 -41.41 17.04
N PHE A 60 19.93 -41.97 15.85
CA PHE A 60 19.45 -41.33 14.64
C PHE A 60 17.93 -41.22 14.72
N ILE A 61 17.42 -40.00 14.92
CA ILE A 61 15.99 -39.74 14.90
C ILE A 61 15.55 -39.86 13.45
N LYS A 62 14.80 -40.92 13.13
CA LYS A 62 14.16 -41.05 11.81
C LYS A 62 12.92 -40.16 11.81
N VAL A 63 12.90 -39.13 10.96
CA VAL A 63 11.74 -38.24 10.78
C VAL A 63 10.84 -38.79 9.69
N SER A 64 9.53 -38.85 9.97
CA SER A 64 8.45 -39.11 9.01
C SER A 64 7.34 -38.07 9.26
N VAL A 65 6.90 -37.39 8.21
CA VAL A 65 5.97 -36.25 8.32
C VAL A 65 4.65 -36.56 7.66
N TRP A 66 3.56 -36.23 8.30
CA TRP A 66 2.23 -36.23 7.68
C TRP A 66 1.61 -34.84 7.74
N MET A 67 0.89 -34.53 6.68
CA MET A 67 0.17 -33.25 6.53
C MET A 67 -1.20 -33.56 5.90
N PRO A 68 -2.31 -33.05 6.47
CA PRO A 68 -3.61 -33.16 5.81
C PRO A 68 -3.55 -32.58 4.40
N PRO A 69 -4.31 -33.15 3.42
CA PRO A 69 -4.27 -32.69 2.03
C PRO A 69 -4.47 -31.17 1.87
N PHE A 70 -5.42 -30.59 2.60
CA PHE A 70 -5.70 -29.15 2.55
C PHE A 70 -4.53 -28.28 3.07
N LEU A 71 -3.75 -28.76 4.06
CA LEU A 71 -2.52 -28.08 4.49
C LEU A 71 -1.39 -28.27 3.48
N ALA A 72 -1.30 -29.46 2.87
CA ALA A 72 -0.28 -29.76 1.86
C ALA A 72 -0.43 -28.87 0.61
N GLU A 73 -1.64 -28.61 0.17
CA GLU A 73 -1.93 -27.76 -0.99
C GLU A 73 -1.77 -26.25 -0.71
N THR A 74 -1.75 -25.85 0.55
CA THR A 74 -1.62 -24.45 0.98
C THR A 74 -0.22 -24.17 1.51
N VAL A 75 0.05 -24.62 2.74
CA VAL A 75 1.34 -24.40 3.42
C VAL A 75 2.46 -25.24 2.80
N GLY A 76 2.13 -26.47 2.38
CA GLY A 76 3.08 -27.40 1.80
C GLY A 76 3.77 -26.88 0.54
N VAL A 77 3.14 -25.98 -0.22
CA VAL A 77 3.75 -25.38 -1.43
C VAL A 77 5.01 -24.58 -1.07
N GLY A 78 5.02 -23.87 0.07
CA GLY A 78 6.16 -23.09 0.53
C GLY A 78 7.25 -23.87 1.27
N LEU A 79 7.03 -25.19 1.52
CA LEU A 79 8.01 -26.02 2.22
C LEU A 79 9.12 -26.51 1.29
N GLN A 80 10.30 -26.72 1.86
CA GLN A 80 11.44 -27.28 1.12
C GLN A 80 11.16 -28.72 0.65
N ASP A 81 11.66 -29.07 -0.54
CA ASP A 81 11.49 -30.41 -1.11
C ASP A 81 12.11 -31.52 -0.25
N SER A 82 13.16 -31.21 0.52
CA SER A 82 13.74 -32.09 1.50
C SER A 82 12.78 -32.49 2.63
N LEU A 83 11.93 -31.55 3.10
CA LEU A 83 10.87 -31.84 4.07
C LEU A 83 9.74 -32.63 3.40
N LYS A 84 9.34 -32.27 2.19
CA LYS A 84 8.34 -33.01 1.40
C LYS A 84 8.74 -34.46 1.16
N ALA A 85 10.05 -34.75 0.97
CA ALA A 85 10.57 -36.09 0.78
C ALA A 85 10.43 -37.00 2.04
N LEU A 86 10.15 -36.43 3.22
CA LEU A 86 9.89 -37.17 4.46
C LEU A 86 8.40 -37.47 4.65
N SER A 87 7.53 -37.11 3.71
CA SER A 87 6.09 -37.27 3.80
C SER A 87 5.68 -38.72 3.71
N VAL A 88 4.71 -39.11 4.55
CA VAL A 88 4.09 -40.45 4.58
C VAL A 88 2.60 -40.35 4.28
N GLY A 89 1.98 -41.49 3.92
CA GLY A 89 0.62 -41.50 3.40
C GLY A 89 -0.49 -41.23 4.43
N ASP A 90 -0.20 -41.42 5.72
CA ASP A 90 -1.20 -41.26 6.79
C ASP A 90 -0.57 -40.81 8.10
N ALA A 91 -1.41 -40.23 8.99
CA ALA A 91 -0.99 -39.69 10.28
C ALA A 91 -0.42 -40.76 11.25
N THR A 92 -0.87 -42.00 11.15
CA THR A 92 -0.45 -43.05 12.07
C THR A 92 0.95 -43.59 11.75
N SER A 93 1.39 -43.40 10.51
CA SER A 93 2.75 -43.76 10.03
C SER A 93 3.76 -42.62 10.26
N ALA A 94 3.31 -41.43 10.65
CA ALA A 94 4.16 -40.27 10.91
C ALA A 94 4.55 -40.19 12.39
N ASN A 95 5.76 -39.68 12.65
CA ASN A 95 6.15 -39.26 14.00
C ASN A 95 6.12 -37.72 14.16
N VAL A 96 5.84 -36.97 13.07
CA VAL A 96 5.56 -35.55 13.08
C VAL A 96 4.32 -35.28 12.25
N ASN A 97 3.31 -34.60 12.84
CA ASN A 97 2.07 -34.27 12.16
C ASN A 97 1.91 -32.75 12.10
N PHE A 98 1.56 -32.23 10.92
CA PHE A 98 1.03 -30.86 10.78
C PHE A 98 -0.48 -30.88 11.05
N GLU A 99 -0.95 -29.93 11.84
CA GLU A 99 -2.37 -29.83 12.15
C GLU A 99 -2.81 -28.37 12.38
N VAL A 100 -4.10 -28.12 12.29
CA VAL A 100 -4.71 -26.85 12.68
C VAL A 100 -4.95 -26.88 14.19
N SER A 101 -4.20 -26.11 14.96
CA SER A 101 -4.26 -26.08 16.41
C SER A 101 -3.66 -24.80 16.98
N GLU A 102 -4.25 -24.29 18.06
CA GLU A 102 -3.73 -23.15 18.83
C GLU A 102 -2.56 -23.52 19.78
N GLN A 103 -2.25 -24.82 19.90
CA GLN A 103 -1.16 -25.31 20.76
C GLN A 103 0.11 -25.49 19.93
N ASN A 104 1.24 -25.01 20.45
CA ASN A 104 2.56 -25.15 19.79
C ASN A 104 2.59 -24.58 18.35
N VAL A 105 1.92 -23.47 18.12
CA VAL A 105 1.82 -22.81 16.82
C VAL A 105 3.20 -22.52 16.22
N ILE A 106 3.38 -22.89 14.96
CA ILE A 106 4.60 -22.65 14.18
C ILE A 106 4.36 -21.68 13.02
N SER A 107 3.11 -21.56 12.56
CA SER A 107 2.69 -20.70 11.46
C SER A 107 1.27 -20.20 11.69
N GLN A 108 0.99 -18.98 11.23
CA GLN A 108 -0.37 -18.41 11.24
C GLN A 108 -0.71 -17.96 9.82
N TRP A 109 -1.63 -18.69 9.20
CA TRP A 109 -2.02 -18.44 7.81
C TRP A 109 -3.17 -17.43 7.74
N VAL A 110 -2.98 -16.32 7.03
CA VAL A 110 -3.92 -15.21 6.95
C VAL A 110 -4.84 -15.36 5.75
N TYR A 111 -6.12 -15.17 5.98
CA TYR A 111 -7.17 -15.10 4.97
C TYR A 111 -7.82 -13.72 4.96
N ALA A 112 -8.42 -13.32 3.86
CA ALA A 112 -9.15 -12.08 3.73
C ALA A 112 -10.64 -12.35 3.46
N LEU A 113 -11.51 -11.60 4.13
CA LEU A 113 -12.91 -11.50 3.72
C LEU A 113 -12.99 -10.50 2.56
N VAL A 114 -13.59 -10.93 1.48
CA VAL A 114 -13.65 -10.13 0.25
C VAL A 114 -15.06 -10.09 -0.34
N ALA A 115 -15.33 -9.03 -1.07
CA ALA A 115 -16.52 -8.86 -1.90
C ALA A 115 -16.11 -8.39 -3.30
N PRO A 116 -16.98 -8.43 -4.32
CA PRO A 116 -16.72 -7.73 -5.58
C PRO A 116 -16.38 -6.27 -5.33
N PHE A 117 -15.43 -5.73 -6.09
CA PHE A 117 -14.93 -4.36 -5.90
C PHE A 117 -16.06 -3.31 -5.79
N PRO A 118 -17.14 -3.32 -6.58
CA PRO A 118 -18.23 -2.34 -6.47
C PRO A 118 -19.16 -2.59 -5.27
N THR A 119 -18.58 -2.87 -4.11
CA THR A 119 -19.30 -3.03 -2.84
C THR A 119 -19.09 -1.79 -1.97
N THR A 120 -20.18 -1.19 -1.46
CA THR A 120 -20.09 0.04 -0.65
C THR A 120 -19.76 -0.22 0.82
N ILE A 121 -20.05 -1.43 1.34
CA ILE A 121 -19.72 -1.83 2.71
C ILE A 121 -18.20 -1.86 2.89
N GLN A 122 -17.73 -1.30 4.02
CA GLN A 122 -16.29 -1.21 4.32
C GLN A 122 -15.80 -2.32 5.26
N GLY A 123 -16.70 -2.87 6.06
CA GLY A 123 -16.36 -3.90 7.02
C GLY A 123 -17.58 -4.57 7.62
N VAL A 124 -17.33 -5.62 8.39
CA VAL A 124 -18.34 -6.45 9.06
C VAL A 124 -17.89 -6.79 10.47
N SER A 125 -18.80 -7.29 11.30
CA SER A 125 -18.41 -7.86 12.59
C SER A 125 -17.99 -9.34 12.44
N LYS A 126 -17.08 -9.78 13.30
CA LYS A 126 -16.71 -11.19 13.43
C LYS A 126 -17.93 -12.05 13.80
N ASP A 127 -18.80 -11.52 14.66
CA ASP A 127 -19.98 -12.25 15.11
C ASP A 127 -20.97 -12.52 13.97
N ASP A 128 -21.23 -11.54 13.10
CA ASP A 128 -22.07 -11.73 11.90
C ASP A 128 -21.50 -12.80 10.97
N LEU A 129 -20.16 -12.81 10.78
CA LEU A 129 -19.48 -13.81 9.97
C LEU A 129 -19.64 -15.22 10.56
N LEU A 130 -19.43 -15.38 11.87
CA LEU A 130 -19.59 -16.66 12.57
C LEU A 130 -21.04 -17.14 12.62
N LEU A 131 -22.01 -16.23 12.79
CA LEU A 131 -23.42 -16.55 12.72
C LEU A 131 -23.80 -17.04 11.31
N SER A 132 -23.28 -16.40 10.27
CA SER A 132 -23.49 -16.85 8.88
C SER A 132 -22.91 -18.25 8.64
N TRP A 133 -21.73 -18.56 9.16
CA TRP A 133 -21.14 -19.90 9.11
C TRP A 133 -22.05 -20.95 9.75
N LYS A 134 -22.69 -20.59 10.87
CA LYS A 134 -23.61 -21.46 11.63
C LYS A 134 -25.04 -21.50 11.08
N GLY A 135 -25.31 -20.91 9.91
CA GLY A 135 -26.62 -20.89 9.26
C GLY A 135 -27.63 -19.92 9.87
N GLN A 136 -27.16 -18.92 10.59
CA GLN A 136 -27.94 -17.83 11.18
C GLN A 136 -27.47 -16.49 10.61
N PRO A 137 -27.52 -16.27 9.28
CA PRO A 137 -26.92 -15.10 8.65
C PRO A 137 -27.60 -13.82 9.15
N SER A 138 -26.77 -12.87 9.57
CA SER A 138 -27.17 -11.52 10.01
C SER A 138 -26.37 -10.46 9.25
N GLY A 139 -26.75 -9.21 9.41
CA GLY A 139 -26.08 -8.10 8.76
C GLY A 139 -26.06 -8.25 7.23
N PRO A 140 -24.90 -8.01 6.59
CA PRO A 140 -24.78 -8.03 5.14
C PRO A 140 -24.90 -9.42 4.52
N TYR A 141 -24.77 -10.50 5.29
CA TYR A 141 -24.80 -11.89 4.80
C TYR A 141 -26.22 -12.45 4.62
N ALA A 142 -27.26 -11.70 5.00
CA ALA A 142 -28.63 -12.19 4.94
C ALA A 142 -29.00 -12.66 3.53
N GLY A 143 -29.33 -13.96 3.41
CA GLY A 143 -29.79 -14.57 2.18
C GLY A 143 -28.73 -15.01 1.17
N GLN A 144 -27.44 -14.89 1.49
CA GLN A 144 -26.35 -15.30 0.58
C GLN A 144 -25.36 -16.24 1.28
N PRO A 145 -24.93 -17.35 0.63
CA PRO A 145 -23.85 -18.19 1.15
C PRO A 145 -22.51 -17.48 0.99
N ILE A 146 -21.57 -17.75 1.91
CA ILE A 146 -20.18 -17.34 1.75
C ILE A 146 -19.50 -18.28 0.75
N LEU A 147 -18.75 -17.71 -0.20
CA LEU A 147 -18.05 -18.46 -1.25
C LEU A 147 -16.67 -18.85 -0.78
N LEU A 148 -16.28 -20.11 -0.97
CA LEU A 148 -14.97 -20.65 -0.60
C LEU A 148 -14.48 -21.63 -1.68
N ASP A 149 -13.18 -21.78 -1.80
CA ASP A 149 -12.61 -22.98 -2.39
C ASP A 149 -12.58 -24.14 -1.37
N GLN A 150 -12.34 -25.36 -1.85
CA GLN A 150 -12.39 -26.54 -0.98
C GLN A 150 -11.35 -26.49 0.14
N ASN A 151 -10.10 -26.06 -0.17
CA ASN A 151 -9.04 -25.99 0.84
C ASN A 151 -9.35 -24.95 1.93
N THR A 152 -9.85 -23.79 1.53
CA THR A 152 -10.30 -22.74 2.46
C THR A 152 -11.45 -23.25 3.35
N TYR A 153 -12.41 -23.97 2.76
CA TYR A 153 -13.50 -24.58 3.52
C TYR A 153 -12.98 -25.58 4.57
N ASP A 154 -12.05 -26.46 4.18
CA ASP A 154 -11.50 -27.49 5.07
C ASP A 154 -10.69 -26.84 6.22
N MET A 155 -9.92 -25.78 5.93
CA MET A 155 -9.18 -25.00 6.93
C MET A 155 -10.11 -24.39 7.98
N PHE A 156 -11.17 -23.70 7.54
CA PHE A 156 -12.11 -23.06 8.47
C PHE A 156 -13.01 -24.09 9.17
N SER A 157 -13.34 -25.21 8.53
CA SER A 157 -14.05 -26.32 9.17
C SER A 157 -13.24 -26.96 10.28
N ALA A 158 -11.90 -27.06 10.12
CA ALA A 158 -11.00 -27.55 11.17
C ALA A 158 -10.93 -26.57 12.37
N THR A 159 -11.12 -25.24 12.12
CA THR A 159 -11.04 -24.20 13.16
C THR A 159 -12.40 -23.92 13.81
N TRP A 160 -13.47 -23.76 13.01
CA TRP A 160 -14.79 -23.32 13.46
C TRP A 160 -15.81 -24.45 13.58
N GLY A 161 -15.42 -25.67 13.20
CA GLY A 161 -16.31 -26.81 13.01
C GLY A 161 -17.05 -26.75 11.68
N PRO A 162 -17.80 -27.81 11.34
CA PRO A 162 -18.54 -27.89 10.08
C PRO A 162 -19.55 -26.74 9.95
N SER A 163 -19.68 -26.20 8.74
CA SER A 163 -20.68 -25.16 8.46
C SER A 163 -22.08 -25.73 8.45
N ALA A 164 -23.07 -24.86 8.69
CA ALA A 164 -24.48 -25.25 8.51
C ALA A 164 -24.79 -25.50 7.02
N PRO A 165 -25.81 -26.34 6.73
CA PRO A 165 -26.24 -26.56 5.35
C PRO A 165 -26.62 -25.23 4.66
N ASN A 166 -26.15 -25.06 3.41
CA ASN A 166 -26.41 -23.90 2.56
C ASN A 166 -25.81 -22.55 3.04
N SER A 167 -25.06 -22.51 4.15
CA SER A 167 -24.37 -21.28 4.59
C SER A 167 -23.09 -21.01 3.80
N ILE A 168 -22.53 -22.05 3.21
CA ILE A 168 -21.31 -21.98 2.39
C ILE A 168 -21.57 -22.56 1.01
N ARG A 169 -20.97 -21.94 0.00
CA ARG A 169 -20.88 -22.50 -1.36
C ARG A 169 -19.40 -22.74 -1.70
N VAL A 170 -19.06 -24.02 -1.86
CA VAL A 170 -17.73 -24.42 -2.31
C VAL A 170 -17.69 -24.46 -3.83
N MET A 171 -16.62 -23.91 -4.43
CA MET A 171 -16.39 -23.90 -5.87
C MET A 171 -14.89 -23.87 -6.20
N ALA A 172 -14.55 -23.96 -7.48
CA ALA A 172 -13.15 -23.88 -7.89
C ALA A 172 -12.55 -22.48 -7.63
N LYS A 173 -11.32 -22.44 -7.11
CA LYS A 173 -10.62 -21.20 -6.74
C LYS A 173 -10.61 -20.15 -7.86
N ASN A 174 -10.38 -20.58 -9.09
CA ASN A 174 -10.32 -19.72 -10.27
C ASN A 174 -11.70 -19.19 -10.74
N GLU A 175 -12.81 -19.71 -10.22
CA GLU A 175 -14.17 -19.29 -10.56
C GLU A 175 -14.77 -18.33 -9.54
N LEU A 176 -14.18 -18.23 -8.33
CA LEU A 176 -14.74 -17.48 -7.20
C LEU A 176 -15.02 -16.03 -7.55
N ILE A 177 -14.05 -15.32 -8.13
CA ILE A 177 -14.17 -13.89 -8.39
C ILE A 177 -15.19 -13.60 -9.50
N ASP A 178 -15.15 -14.35 -10.57
CA ASP A 178 -16.07 -14.16 -11.71
C ASP A 178 -17.50 -14.52 -11.31
N TYR A 179 -17.66 -15.59 -10.49
CA TYR A 179 -18.97 -15.93 -9.92
C TYR A 179 -19.50 -14.82 -9.02
N ALA A 180 -18.66 -14.30 -8.10
CA ALA A 180 -19.04 -13.24 -7.19
C ALA A 180 -19.46 -11.95 -7.92
N TRP A 181 -18.73 -11.57 -8.96
CA TRP A 181 -19.08 -10.43 -9.80
C TRP A 181 -20.42 -10.58 -10.53
N ALA A 182 -20.71 -11.79 -10.99
CA ALA A 182 -21.97 -12.09 -11.67
C ALA A 182 -23.18 -12.21 -10.74
N HIS A 183 -22.96 -12.36 -9.41
CA HIS A 183 -24.02 -12.66 -8.42
C HIS A 183 -23.97 -11.72 -7.21
N GLN A 184 -23.79 -10.44 -7.46
CA GLN A 184 -23.77 -9.42 -6.39
C GLN A 184 -25.14 -9.26 -5.70
N PRO A 185 -25.17 -9.01 -4.37
CA PRO A 185 -24.03 -9.00 -3.44
C PRO A 185 -23.50 -10.41 -3.17
N ALA A 186 -22.18 -10.54 -3.04
CA ALA A 186 -21.51 -11.80 -2.76
C ALA A 186 -20.30 -11.58 -1.84
N TRP A 187 -19.99 -12.60 -1.04
CA TRP A 187 -18.92 -12.59 -0.04
C TRP A 187 -18.06 -13.83 -0.21
N ALA A 188 -16.75 -13.68 -0.11
CA ALA A 188 -15.85 -14.81 -0.16
C ALA A 188 -14.77 -14.70 0.92
N ILE A 189 -14.19 -15.82 1.34
CA ILE A 189 -12.96 -15.85 2.13
C ILE A 189 -11.88 -16.46 1.23
N VAL A 190 -10.78 -15.75 1.07
CA VAL A 190 -9.66 -16.19 0.22
C VAL A 190 -8.34 -16.09 0.97
N PRO A 191 -7.35 -16.96 0.70
CA PRO A 191 -6.00 -16.80 1.21
C PRO A 191 -5.40 -15.46 0.82
N PHE A 192 -4.61 -14.82 1.70
CA PHE A 192 -4.01 -13.50 1.45
C PHE A 192 -3.23 -13.44 0.14
N GLU A 193 -2.44 -14.48 -0.17
CA GLU A 193 -1.67 -14.60 -1.41
C GLU A 193 -2.53 -14.75 -2.68
N SER A 194 -3.84 -14.98 -2.52
CA SER A 194 -4.80 -15.11 -3.63
C SER A 194 -5.58 -13.82 -3.90
N LEU A 195 -5.23 -12.72 -3.22
CA LEU A 195 -5.86 -11.44 -3.48
C LEU A 195 -5.62 -10.99 -4.92
N ASP A 196 -6.69 -10.47 -5.52
CA ASP A 196 -6.79 -9.89 -6.86
C ASP A 196 -7.43 -8.50 -6.72
N PRO A 197 -6.99 -7.47 -7.43
CA PRO A 197 -7.52 -6.11 -7.27
C PRO A 197 -9.02 -5.95 -7.58
N ARG A 198 -9.64 -6.90 -8.26
CA ARG A 198 -11.10 -6.94 -8.47
C ARG A 198 -11.88 -7.30 -7.19
N TRP A 199 -11.19 -7.76 -6.14
CA TRP A 199 -11.74 -7.92 -4.82
C TRP A 199 -11.62 -6.63 -4.00
N LYS A 200 -12.70 -6.23 -3.35
CA LYS A 200 -12.65 -5.33 -2.20
C LYS A 200 -12.39 -6.14 -0.95
N VAL A 201 -11.31 -5.86 -0.25
CA VAL A 201 -11.02 -6.46 1.05
C VAL A 201 -11.82 -5.72 2.12
N LEU A 202 -12.58 -6.47 2.91
CA LEU A 202 -13.40 -5.92 3.99
C LEU A 202 -12.67 -6.04 5.32
N SER A 203 -12.78 -5.01 6.16
CA SER A 203 -12.32 -5.09 7.53
C SER A 203 -13.26 -5.98 8.36
N ILE A 204 -12.70 -6.66 9.39
CA ILE A 204 -13.48 -7.42 10.37
C ILE A 204 -13.19 -6.81 11.73
N ASP A 205 -14.21 -6.27 12.41
CA ASP A 205 -14.07 -5.50 13.64
C ASP A 205 -13.02 -4.37 13.52
N GLY A 206 -12.95 -3.73 12.33
CA GLY A 206 -12.00 -2.68 12.02
C GLY A 206 -10.58 -3.16 11.66
N LEU A 207 -10.30 -4.46 11.70
CA LEU A 207 -8.99 -5.03 11.33
C LEU A 207 -8.98 -5.45 9.85
N SER A 208 -7.95 -5.06 9.13
CA SER A 208 -7.75 -5.47 7.73
C SER A 208 -6.34 -6.02 7.51
N ALA A 209 -6.26 -7.12 6.74
CA ALA A 209 -4.98 -7.69 6.34
C ALA A 209 -4.16 -6.78 5.41
N LEU A 210 -4.75 -5.71 4.87
CA LEU A 210 -4.07 -4.70 4.04
C LEU A 210 -3.34 -3.63 4.87
N TYR A 211 -3.60 -3.51 6.18
CA TYR A 211 -3.02 -2.45 7.00
C TYR A 211 -1.59 -2.79 7.43
N LYS A 212 -0.72 -1.77 7.47
CA LYS A 212 0.69 -1.91 7.89
C LYS A 212 0.81 -2.29 9.37
N ASP A 213 -0.02 -1.71 10.21
CA ASP A 213 -0.14 -1.94 11.65
C ASP A 213 -1.03 -3.15 11.99
N PHE A 214 -1.14 -4.09 11.06
CA PHE A 214 -1.95 -5.29 11.18
C PHE A 214 -1.56 -6.12 12.40
N ASN A 215 -2.51 -6.27 13.34
CA ASN A 215 -2.35 -7.14 14.50
C ASN A 215 -2.86 -8.55 14.20
N LEU A 216 -1.92 -9.45 13.87
CA LEU A 216 -2.22 -10.83 13.53
C LEU A 216 -2.88 -11.59 14.70
N ASP A 217 -2.50 -11.32 15.96
CA ASP A 217 -3.04 -12.02 17.13
C ASP A 217 -4.53 -11.77 17.33
N SER A 218 -5.00 -10.59 16.98
CA SER A 218 -6.39 -10.17 17.10
C SER A 218 -7.23 -10.46 15.85
N TYR A 219 -6.58 -10.80 14.71
CA TYR A 219 -7.28 -10.96 13.44
C TYR A 219 -8.10 -12.24 13.38
N PRO A 220 -9.41 -12.18 13.05
CA PRO A 220 -10.30 -13.34 13.12
C PRO A 220 -10.08 -14.39 12.04
N LEU A 221 -9.60 -14.00 10.84
CA LEU A 221 -9.39 -14.91 9.72
C LEU A 221 -7.92 -15.34 9.63
N LYS A 222 -7.39 -15.87 10.73
CA LYS A 222 -6.10 -16.57 10.76
C LYS A 222 -6.31 -18.04 11.08
N ILE A 223 -5.52 -18.89 10.49
CA ILE A 223 -5.49 -20.32 10.77
C ILE A 223 -4.16 -20.66 11.44
N PRO A 224 -4.17 -21.08 12.71
CA PRO A 224 -2.97 -21.49 13.43
C PRO A 224 -2.58 -22.91 12.99
N ILE A 225 -1.31 -23.09 12.64
CA ILE A 225 -0.73 -24.36 12.21
C ILE A 225 0.34 -24.76 13.20
N SER A 226 0.32 -26.01 13.63
CA SER A 226 1.23 -26.56 14.62
C SER A 226 1.87 -27.87 14.16
N LEU A 227 2.93 -28.25 14.86
CA LEU A 227 3.54 -29.57 14.76
C LEU A 227 3.28 -30.33 16.05
N THR A 228 2.80 -31.57 15.89
CA THR A 228 2.58 -32.53 16.98
C THR A 228 3.27 -33.86 16.68
N GLY A 229 3.42 -34.72 17.69
CA GLY A 229 4.04 -36.05 17.55
C GLY A 229 5.21 -36.25 18.50
N ASP A 230 6.23 -36.98 18.08
CA ASP A 230 7.43 -37.25 18.89
C ASP A 230 8.20 -35.94 19.16
N PRO A 231 8.45 -35.60 20.44
CA PRO A 231 9.06 -34.30 20.78
C PRO A 231 10.43 -34.07 20.15
N ASP A 232 11.25 -35.09 20.05
CA ASP A 232 12.60 -34.98 19.49
C ASP A 232 12.55 -34.84 17.96
N ALA A 233 11.65 -35.55 17.30
CA ALA A 233 11.43 -35.43 15.87
C ALA A 233 10.83 -34.05 15.52
N VAL A 234 9.88 -33.52 16.29
CA VAL A 234 9.31 -32.17 16.13
C VAL A 234 10.39 -31.11 16.33
N ALA A 235 11.23 -31.22 17.37
CA ALA A 235 12.33 -30.29 17.60
C ALA A 235 13.33 -30.30 16.43
N LEU A 236 13.64 -31.48 15.90
CA LEU A 236 14.54 -31.65 14.75
C LEU A 236 13.95 -31.00 13.47
N VAL A 237 12.65 -31.22 13.19
CA VAL A 237 11.97 -30.57 12.05
C VAL A 237 12.02 -29.05 12.16
N ARG A 238 11.69 -28.50 13.35
CA ARG A 238 11.75 -27.04 13.58
C ARG A 238 13.14 -26.46 13.40
N ALA A 239 14.18 -27.17 13.84
CA ALA A 239 15.57 -26.70 13.76
C ALA A 239 16.15 -26.82 12.34
N THR A 240 15.67 -27.77 11.55
CA THR A 240 16.27 -28.13 10.25
C THR A 240 15.56 -27.50 9.06
N PHE A 241 14.24 -27.36 9.13
CA PHE A 241 13.44 -26.92 7.99
C PHE A 241 12.80 -25.55 8.26
N PRO A 242 13.10 -24.54 7.44
CA PRO A 242 12.44 -23.24 7.52
C PRO A 242 10.95 -23.39 7.13
N ILE A 243 10.07 -23.20 8.10
CA ILE A 243 8.62 -23.17 7.89
C ILE A 243 8.21 -21.69 7.94
N PRO A 244 7.55 -21.15 6.90
CA PRO A 244 7.08 -19.77 6.91
C PRO A 244 6.17 -19.52 8.12
N SER A 245 6.46 -18.48 8.90
CA SER A 245 5.64 -18.13 10.06
C SER A 245 4.25 -17.60 9.68
N THR A 246 4.09 -17.13 8.45
CA THR A 246 2.83 -16.62 7.89
C THR A 246 2.93 -16.53 6.35
N ASN A 247 1.79 -16.49 5.67
CA ASN A 247 1.69 -16.19 4.23
C ASN A 247 1.64 -14.68 3.96
N ARG A 248 1.54 -13.84 5.01
CA ARG A 248 1.52 -12.38 4.92
C ARG A 248 2.74 -11.79 5.62
N ASP A 249 3.77 -11.51 4.85
CA ASP A 249 4.98 -10.84 5.32
C ASP A 249 4.83 -9.32 5.19
N PRO A 250 4.80 -8.55 6.31
CA PRO A 250 4.68 -7.09 6.24
C PRO A 250 5.84 -6.41 5.52
N GLN A 251 7.01 -7.06 5.41
CA GLN A 251 8.17 -6.54 4.69
C GLN A 251 8.06 -6.67 3.17
N LYS A 252 6.99 -7.29 2.68
CA LYS A 252 6.68 -7.41 1.24
C LYS A 252 5.50 -6.53 0.82
N LEU A 253 4.92 -5.77 1.74
CA LEU A 253 3.73 -4.96 1.50
C LEU A 253 4.12 -3.50 1.31
N THR A 254 3.65 -2.89 0.21
CA THR A 254 3.82 -1.47 -0.10
C THR A 254 2.46 -0.84 -0.38
N VAL A 255 2.19 0.29 0.26
CA VAL A 255 0.97 1.08 0.06
C VAL A 255 1.32 2.37 -0.64
N VAL A 256 0.65 2.65 -1.77
CA VAL A 256 0.75 3.90 -2.52
C VAL A 256 -0.57 4.65 -2.39
N ALA A 257 -0.53 5.88 -1.86
CA ALA A 257 -1.69 6.76 -1.81
C ALA A 257 -1.66 7.70 -3.02
N MET A 258 -2.62 7.55 -3.94
CA MET A 258 -2.82 8.44 -5.09
C MET A 258 -3.86 9.50 -4.75
N THR A 259 -3.60 10.75 -5.13
CA THR A 259 -4.49 11.88 -4.81
C THR A 259 -4.89 12.65 -6.06
N GLY A 260 -6.02 13.35 -5.96
CA GLY A 260 -6.47 14.29 -6.97
C GLY A 260 -5.80 15.67 -6.87
N VAL A 261 -6.43 16.66 -7.50
CA VAL A 261 -5.85 17.98 -7.73
C VAL A 261 -5.52 18.71 -6.45
N THR A 262 -4.30 19.22 -6.37
CA THR A 262 -3.82 20.15 -5.36
C THR A 262 -3.40 21.45 -6.02
N ALA A 263 -4.05 22.55 -5.62
CA ALA A 263 -3.67 23.91 -5.99
C ALA A 263 -3.91 24.82 -4.78
N LEU A 264 -2.83 25.20 -4.09
CA LEU A 264 -2.89 25.97 -2.85
C LEU A 264 -2.98 27.46 -3.17
N VAL A 265 -4.15 27.87 -3.68
CA VAL A 265 -4.43 29.20 -4.22
C VAL A 265 -5.79 29.72 -3.74
N ARG A 266 -6.10 30.97 -4.03
CA ARG A 266 -7.41 31.61 -3.81
C ARG A 266 -7.99 31.32 -2.42
N ALA A 267 -9.24 30.84 -2.35
CA ALA A 267 -9.91 30.59 -1.07
C ALA A 267 -9.24 29.47 -0.26
N THR A 268 -8.69 28.42 -0.89
CA THR A 268 -7.92 27.38 -0.17
C THR A 268 -6.73 28.01 0.55
N ALA A 269 -5.91 28.79 -0.16
CA ALA A 269 -4.75 29.46 0.42
C ALA A 269 -5.15 30.51 1.46
N PHE A 270 -6.24 31.26 1.22
CA PHE A 270 -6.76 32.23 2.18
C PHE A 270 -7.15 31.56 3.51
N MET A 271 -7.81 30.40 3.46
CA MET A 271 -8.16 29.63 4.66
C MET A 271 -6.93 29.09 5.38
N MET A 272 -5.86 28.70 4.64
CA MET A 272 -4.58 28.33 5.24
C MET A 272 -3.95 29.48 6.03
N GLU A 273 -3.99 30.70 5.50
CA GLU A 273 -3.50 31.90 6.20
C GLU A 273 -4.31 32.21 7.48
N GLN A 274 -5.60 31.86 7.51
CA GLN A 274 -6.47 32.09 8.67
C GLN A 274 -6.37 31.00 9.74
N HIS A 275 -6.15 29.74 9.36
CA HIS A 275 -6.26 28.60 10.25
C HIS A 275 -4.96 27.82 10.45
N GLY A 276 -3.90 28.18 9.71
CA GLY A 276 -2.61 27.48 9.72
C GLY A 276 -2.37 26.68 8.45
N MET A 277 -1.09 26.51 8.10
CA MET A 277 -0.67 25.94 6.82
C MET A 277 -1.13 24.49 6.62
N THR A 278 -1.25 23.70 7.68
CA THR A 278 -1.66 22.30 7.63
C THR A 278 -3.18 22.07 7.72
N TYR A 279 -3.97 23.15 7.83
CA TYR A 279 -5.43 23.09 7.97
C TYR A 279 -6.14 22.22 6.91
N PRO A 280 -5.78 22.28 5.62
CA PRO A 280 -6.46 21.49 4.59
C PRO A 280 -6.35 19.98 4.80
N GLY A 281 -5.23 19.49 5.32
CA GLY A 281 -4.93 18.07 5.48
C GLY A 281 -5.31 17.46 6.84
N GLN A 282 -5.72 18.27 7.83
CA GLN A 282 -5.80 17.85 9.23
C GLN A 282 -6.62 16.58 9.48
N ASP A 283 -7.69 16.34 8.73
CA ASP A 283 -8.62 15.21 8.96
C ASP A 283 -8.21 13.95 8.16
N ILE A 284 -7.38 14.10 7.12
CA ILE A 284 -6.95 13.01 6.22
C ILE A 284 -5.46 12.73 6.29
N ARG A 285 -4.72 13.48 7.11
CA ARG A 285 -3.27 13.35 7.27
C ARG A 285 -2.81 11.91 7.44
N GLN A 286 -3.46 11.15 8.34
CA GLN A 286 -3.06 9.76 8.61
C GLN A 286 -3.29 8.83 7.42
N TRP A 287 -4.25 9.13 6.54
CA TRP A 287 -4.50 8.34 5.34
C TRP A 287 -3.36 8.49 4.33
N LEU A 288 -2.75 9.67 4.30
CA LEU A 288 -1.64 10.01 3.41
C LEU A 288 -0.30 9.61 4.04
N SER A 289 0.07 10.19 5.18
CA SER A 289 1.36 9.91 5.85
C SER A 289 1.53 8.47 6.33
N GLY A 290 0.45 7.68 6.38
CA GLY A 290 0.47 6.25 6.67
C GLY A 290 0.76 5.35 5.46
N ALA A 291 0.81 5.90 4.24
CA ALA A 291 1.26 5.18 3.05
C ALA A 291 2.80 5.05 3.03
N ASP A 292 3.32 4.16 2.19
CA ASP A 292 4.76 4.05 1.94
C ASP A 292 5.24 5.04 0.88
N ILE A 293 4.32 5.40 -0.04
CA ILE A 293 4.54 6.39 -1.09
C ILE A 293 3.28 7.25 -1.18
N THR A 294 3.42 8.53 -0.87
CA THR A 294 2.34 9.52 -0.97
C THR A 294 2.53 10.38 -2.20
N HIS A 295 1.60 10.24 -3.13
CA HIS A 295 1.54 10.99 -4.38
C HIS A 295 0.66 12.23 -4.22
N ILE A 296 1.17 13.37 -4.71
CA ILE A 296 0.44 14.64 -4.79
C ILE A 296 0.44 15.13 -6.24
N SER A 297 -0.75 15.40 -6.76
CA SER A 297 -0.93 16.02 -8.06
C SER A 297 -0.95 17.54 -7.88
N ASN A 298 0.25 18.19 -7.95
CA ASN A 298 0.38 19.63 -7.74
C ASN A 298 0.27 20.41 -9.06
N GLU A 299 -0.75 21.23 -9.16
CA GLU A 299 -1.09 21.91 -10.41
C GLU A 299 -0.38 23.26 -10.60
N VAL A 300 0.06 23.92 -9.52
CA VAL A 300 0.56 25.30 -9.55
C VAL A 300 1.97 25.43 -8.99
N PRO A 301 2.79 26.41 -9.46
CA PRO A 301 4.14 26.60 -8.94
C PRO A 301 4.13 27.30 -7.58
N PHE A 302 5.18 27.05 -6.78
CA PHE A 302 5.54 27.86 -5.63
C PHE A 302 6.42 29.03 -6.06
N ALA A 303 6.26 30.18 -5.41
CA ALA A 303 7.08 31.36 -5.70
C ALA A 303 7.26 32.25 -4.47
N GLU A 304 8.50 32.71 -4.24
CA GLU A 304 8.84 33.64 -3.15
C GLU A 304 8.03 34.96 -3.20
N ASN A 305 7.76 35.43 -4.41
CA ASN A 305 7.03 36.67 -4.66
C ASN A 305 5.52 36.49 -4.89
N CYS A 306 4.98 35.32 -4.58
CA CYS A 306 3.56 35.05 -4.67
C CYS A 306 2.79 35.96 -3.68
N PRO A 307 1.78 36.72 -4.12
CA PRO A 307 1.06 37.65 -3.27
C PRO A 307 0.23 36.96 -2.19
N TYR A 308 -0.23 37.73 -1.21
CA TYR A 308 -1.24 37.25 -0.26
C TYR A 308 -2.50 36.79 -1.02
N PRO A 309 -3.09 35.64 -0.70
CA PRO A 309 -4.18 35.08 -1.49
C PRO A 309 -5.45 35.93 -1.45
N ASP A 310 -6.03 36.18 -2.60
CA ASP A 310 -7.37 36.75 -2.75
C ASP A 310 -8.39 35.61 -2.92
N PRO A 311 -9.31 35.39 -1.97
CA PRO A 311 -10.27 34.29 -2.03
C PRO A 311 -11.26 34.38 -3.22
N VAL A 312 -11.38 35.55 -3.82
CA VAL A 312 -12.29 35.82 -4.97
C VAL A 312 -11.52 36.21 -6.23
N GLN A 313 -10.23 35.86 -6.31
CA GLN A 313 -9.40 36.18 -7.47
C GLN A 313 -10.10 35.79 -8.78
N PRO A 314 -10.33 36.74 -9.69
CA PRO A 314 -11.04 36.44 -10.94
C PRO A 314 -10.16 35.83 -12.02
N ASP A 315 -8.83 36.06 -11.92
CA ASP A 315 -7.85 35.56 -12.88
C ASP A 315 -7.55 34.09 -12.63
N VAL A 316 -7.19 33.37 -13.69
CA VAL A 316 -6.76 31.97 -13.68
C VAL A 316 -5.23 31.85 -13.83
N ILE A 317 -4.48 32.81 -13.30
CA ILE A 317 -3.01 32.83 -13.23
C ILE A 317 -2.63 32.64 -11.76
N PHE A 318 -2.01 31.53 -11.44
CA PHE A 318 -1.85 31.07 -10.08
C PHE A 318 -0.39 30.94 -9.65
N CYS A 319 -0.15 31.15 -8.36
CA CYS A 319 1.04 30.75 -7.63
C CYS A 319 0.68 30.37 -6.20
N SER A 320 1.49 29.54 -5.58
CA SER A 320 1.45 29.20 -4.16
C SER A 320 2.60 29.86 -3.42
N ARG A 321 2.37 30.37 -2.20
CA ARG A 321 3.44 30.90 -1.35
C ARG A 321 4.26 29.74 -0.77
N ASP A 322 5.56 29.93 -0.59
CA ASP A 322 6.48 28.89 -0.07
C ASP A 322 6.04 28.32 1.29
N ALA A 323 5.40 29.13 2.13
CA ALA A 323 4.90 28.68 3.42
C ALA A 323 3.90 27.50 3.30
N TYR A 324 3.20 27.37 2.17
CA TYR A 324 2.21 26.31 1.98
C TYR A 324 2.83 24.94 1.73
N ILE A 325 4.14 24.86 1.45
CA ILE A 325 4.89 23.61 1.36
C ILE A 325 4.81 22.81 2.68
N GLU A 326 4.63 23.50 3.82
CA GLU A 326 4.42 22.85 5.12
C GLU A 326 3.26 21.83 5.10
N LEU A 327 2.19 22.10 4.35
CA LEU A 327 1.10 21.14 4.18
C LEU A 327 1.59 19.85 3.52
N LEU A 328 2.38 19.97 2.45
CA LEU A 328 2.90 18.81 1.72
C LEU A 328 3.88 18.00 2.57
N GLU A 329 4.67 18.66 3.42
CA GLU A 329 5.54 17.99 4.41
C GLU A 329 4.70 17.25 5.46
N ASP A 330 3.67 17.91 6.00
CA ASP A 330 2.82 17.38 7.07
C ASP A 330 2.06 16.12 6.66
N ILE A 331 1.63 16.04 5.41
CA ILE A 331 0.92 14.87 4.87
C ILE A 331 1.85 13.75 4.35
N GLY A 332 3.17 13.94 4.41
CA GLY A 332 4.16 12.91 4.08
C GLY A 332 4.36 12.71 2.57
N THR A 333 4.43 13.79 1.80
CA THR A 333 4.65 13.74 0.34
C THR A 333 5.97 13.08 -0.03
N ASP A 334 5.96 12.18 -1.03
CA ASP A 334 7.12 11.50 -1.60
C ASP A 334 7.31 11.83 -3.08
N VAL A 335 6.21 11.95 -3.83
CA VAL A 335 6.24 12.15 -5.28
C VAL A 335 5.19 13.15 -5.74
N LEU A 336 5.63 14.06 -6.63
CA LEU A 336 4.80 15.12 -7.20
C LEU A 336 4.51 14.82 -8.68
N GLU A 337 3.22 14.84 -9.05
CA GLU A 337 2.80 14.87 -10.44
C GLU A 337 2.75 16.33 -10.92
N LEU A 338 3.41 16.62 -12.02
CA LEU A 338 3.56 17.95 -12.61
C LEU A 338 2.94 18.02 -14.02
N THR A 339 1.83 17.32 -14.21
CA THR A 339 1.11 17.32 -15.49
C THR A 339 0.16 18.49 -15.65
N GLY A 340 0.04 19.35 -14.63
CA GLY A 340 -0.90 20.48 -14.54
C GLY A 340 -0.67 21.54 -15.62
N ASP A 341 -1.76 22.12 -16.16
CA ASP A 341 -1.71 23.20 -17.14
C ASP A 341 -1.46 24.58 -16.52
N HIS A 342 -1.45 24.69 -15.19
CA HIS A 342 -1.14 25.91 -14.44
C HIS A 342 0.29 25.95 -13.89
N PHE A 343 1.13 24.94 -14.16
CA PHE A 343 2.45 24.85 -13.55
C PHE A 343 3.43 25.94 -14.00
N GLN A 344 3.15 26.64 -15.11
CA GLN A 344 3.93 27.78 -15.60
C GLN A 344 3.26 29.15 -15.42
N ASP A 345 2.14 29.24 -14.73
CA ASP A 345 1.36 30.47 -14.61
C ASP A 345 2.16 31.65 -14.05
N TRP A 346 3.10 31.39 -13.13
CA TRP A 346 3.97 32.41 -12.52
C TRP A 346 5.35 32.50 -13.18
N GLY A 347 5.48 31.91 -14.36
CA GLY A 347 6.68 31.95 -15.19
C GLY A 347 7.74 30.91 -14.84
N THR A 348 8.76 30.87 -15.68
CA THR A 348 9.83 29.88 -15.64
C THR A 348 10.64 29.91 -14.33
N GLU A 349 10.88 31.10 -13.75
CA GLU A 349 11.64 31.22 -12.50
C GLU A 349 10.91 30.56 -11.33
N ALA A 350 9.56 30.77 -11.21
CA ALA A 350 8.76 30.12 -10.19
C ALA A 350 8.74 28.60 -10.34
N MET A 351 8.71 28.11 -11.57
CA MET A 351 8.78 26.69 -11.82
C MET A 351 10.11 26.07 -11.39
N PHE A 352 11.25 26.70 -11.73
CA PHE A 352 12.57 26.24 -11.27
C PHE A 352 12.68 26.30 -9.75
N HIS A 353 12.20 27.38 -9.12
CA HIS A 353 12.12 27.50 -7.67
C HIS A 353 11.34 26.33 -7.05
N THR A 354 10.20 25.96 -7.63
CA THR A 354 9.38 24.82 -7.20
C THR A 354 10.15 23.50 -7.29
N LEU A 355 10.81 23.25 -8.43
CA LEU A 355 11.60 22.03 -8.63
C LEU A 355 12.77 21.93 -7.65
N ASP A 356 13.42 23.06 -7.35
CA ASP A 356 14.51 23.11 -6.38
C ASP A 356 14.00 22.88 -4.95
N ALA A 357 12.83 23.43 -4.60
CA ALA A 357 12.18 23.20 -3.32
C ALA A 357 11.83 21.71 -3.10
N TYR A 358 11.39 21.01 -4.15
CA TYR A 358 11.12 19.56 -4.10
C TYR A 358 12.41 18.74 -3.96
N ARG A 359 13.43 19.04 -4.75
CA ARG A 359 14.75 18.39 -4.68
C ARG A 359 15.40 18.55 -3.31
N ALA A 360 15.27 19.74 -2.70
CA ALA A 360 15.80 20.02 -1.36
C ALA A 360 15.17 19.13 -0.28
N ARG A 361 13.95 18.64 -0.52
CA ARG A 361 13.22 17.71 0.36
C ARG A 361 13.41 16.24 0.01
N GLY A 362 14.12 15.95 -1.08
CA GLY A 362 14.28 14.58 -1.57
C GLY A 362 13.03 14.02 -2.25
N TRP A 363 12.03 14.86 -2.53
CA TRP A 363 10.83 14.45 -3.24
C TRP A 363 11.13 14.22 -4.73
N LEU A 364 10.55 13.18 -5.27
CA LEU A 364 10.60 12.91 -6.70
C LEU A 364 9.46 13.64 -7.42
N TYR A 365 9.65 13.88 -8.72
CA TYR A 365 8.60 14.44 -9.57
C TYR A 365 8.63 13.78 -10.95
N TYR A 366 7.52 13.87 -11.66
CA TYR A 366 7.35 13.33 -13.01
C TYR A 366 6.22 14.06 -13.76
N GLY A 367 6.09 13.80 -15.06
CA GLY A 367 5.03 14.38 -15.88
C GLY A 367 5.21 15.85 -16.21
N GLY A 368 6.27 16.46 -15.72
CA GLY A 368 6.74 17.81 -15.98
C GLY A 368 8.14 17.98 -15.42
N GLY A 369 8.85 19.03 -15.83
CA GLY A 369 10.25 19.20 -15.41
C GLY A 369 10.92 20.42 -16.04
N MET A 370 12.24 20.46 -15.98
CA MET A 370 13.08 21.56 -16.48
C MET A 370 13.04 21.70 -18.02
N ASP A 371 12.71 20.60 -18.70
CA ASP A 371 12.53 20.49 -20.13
C ASP A 371 11.69 19.24 -20.43
N LEU A 372 11.36 18.98 -21.68
CA LEU A 372 10.58 17.81 -22.08
C LEU A 372 11.26 16.48 -21.74
N ALA A 373 12.59 16.42 -21.82
CA ALA A 373 13.34 15.19 -21.50
C ALA A 373 13.27 14.89 -19.99
N ASP A 374 13.33 15.92 -19.14
CA ASP A 374 13.17 15.80 -17.69
C ASP A 374 11.73 15.41 -17.32
N GLY A 375 10.73 16.07 -17.92
CA GLY A 375 9.32 15.77 -17.68
C GLY A 375 8.87 14.38 -18.14
N ARG A 376 9.59 13.77 -19.07
CA ARG A 376 9.38 12.38 -19.54
C ARG A 376 10.06 11.33 -18.67
N LYS A 377 10.91 11.70 -17.72
CA LYS A 377 11.53 10.74 -16.80
C LYS A 377 10.48 10.14 -15.86
N ALA A 378 10.55 8.83 -15.67
CA ALA A 378 9.77 8.18 -14.65
C ALA A 378 10.36 8.47 -13.25
N ALA A 379 9.49 8.62 -12.25
CA ALA A 379 9.88 8.61 -10.84
C ALA A 379 9.89 7.16 -10.34
N PHE A 380 11.00 6.74 -9.71
CA PHE A 380 11.23 5.35 -9.32
C PHE A 380 11.26 5.18 -7.81
N PHE A 381 10.56 4.16 -7.33
CA PHE A 381 10.59 3.74 -5.94
C PHE A 381 10.89 2.24 -5.84
N GLU A 382 11.66 1.88 -4.83
CA GLU A 382 11.81 0.51 -4.38
C GLU A 382 11.52 0.46 -2.89
N ASN A 383 10.41 -0.21 -2.53
CA ASN A 383 9.96 -0.32 -1.16
C ASN A 383 9.47 -1.74 -0.91
N ASN A 384 9.96 -2.35 0.18
CA ASN A 384 9.55 -3.71 0.59
C ASN A 384 9.62 -4.75 -0.55
N GLY A 385 10.61 -4.64 -1.45
CA GLY A 385 10.79 -5.50 -2.60
C GLY A 385 9.84 -5.22 -3.78
N ASN A 386 8.94 -4.23 -3.66
CA ASN A 386 8.10 -3.78 -4.77
C ASN A 386 8.78 -2.60 -5.49
N ARG A 387 8.89 -2.70 -6.81
CA ARG A 387 9.48 -1.68 -7.68
C ARG A 387 8.35 -0.93 -8.38
N VAL A 388 8.15 0.33 -8.04
CA VAL A 388 7.07 1.18 -8.57
C VAL A 388 7.66 2.28 -9.44
N ALA A 389 7.07 2.54 -10.61
CA ALA A 389 7.45 3.63 -11.48
C ALA A 389 6.23 4.49 -11.83
N PHE A 390 6.36 5.81 -11.67
CA PHE A 390 5.33 6.78 -12.05
C PHE A 390 5.71 7.45 -13.37
N ILE A 391 4.76 7.57 -14.29
CA ILE A 391 4.90 8.28 -15.56
C ILE A 391 3.60 9.03 -15.85
N GLY A 392 3.68 10.26 -16.35
CA GLY A 392 2.49 11.06 -16.60
C GLY A 392 2.65 12.04 -17.75
N CYS A 393 1.54 12.62 -18.19
CA CYS A 393 1.55 13.64 -19.23
C CYS A 393 0.34 14.59 -19.16
N ASN A 394 0.51 15.76 -19.77
CA ASN A 394 -0.55 16.75 -20.00
C ASN A 394 -1.22 16.50 -21.34
N GLY A 395 -2.49 16.05 -21.33
CA GLY A 395 -3.33 15.86 -22.50
C GLY A 395 -4.33 17.02 -22.73
N LYS A 396 -4.52 17.89 -21.72
CA LYS A 396 -5.40 19.06 -21.84
C LYS A 396 -4.86 20.09 -22.85
N GLY A 397 -3.53 20.22 -22.90
CA GLY A 397 -2.89 21.15 -23.83
C GLY A 397 -2.61 22.51 -23.19
N GLY A 398 -2.48 23.52 -24.06
CA GLY A 398 -1.98 24.84 -23.68
C GLY A 398 -0.48 24.91 -23.90
N SER A 399 -0.03 25.45 -25.06
CA SER A 399 1.41 25.50 -25.40
C SER A 399 2.25 26.28 -24.40
N PHE A 400 1.63 27.17 -23.62
CA PHE A 400 2.30 27.93 -22.57
C PHE A 400 2.63 27.06 -21.34
N ALA A 401 1.86 26.01 -21.08
CA ALA A 401 2.07 25.12 -19.94
C ALA A 401 3.01 23.97 -20.25
N GLN A 402 3.22 23.66 -21.54
CA GLN A 402 3.95 22.47 -21.97
C GLN A 402 5.45 22.70 -22.08
N ALA A 403 6.20 21.72 -21.60
CA ALA A 403 7.65 21.68 -21.77
C ALA A 403 8.04 21.53 -23.24
N SER A 404 9.17 22.15 -23.59
CA SER A 404 9.87 21.97 -24.86
C SER A 404 11.27 21.40 -24.64
N GLU A 405 12.08 21.31 -25.71
CA GLU A 405 13.48 20.88 -25.58
C GLU A 405 14.33 21.83 -24.70
N THR A 406 13.90 23.09 -24.56
CA THR A 406 14.68 24.14 -23.88
C THR A 406 13.91 24.89 -22.79
N ASN A 407 12.62 24.64 -22.65
CA ASN A 407 11.78 25.32 -21.68
C ASN A 407 11.13 24.29 -20.72
N PRO A 408 11.01 24.65 -19.43
CA PRO A 408 10.33 23.83 -18.45
C PRO A 408 8.82 23.76 -18.73
N GLY A 409 8.12 22.84 -18.09
CA GLY A 409 6.67 22.70 -18.18
C GLY A 409 6.20 21.28 -17.96
N ALA A 410 4.90 21.06 -18.17
CA ALA A 410 4.29 19.74 -18.18
C ALA A 410 4.65 18.99 -19.48
N ALA A 411 4.91 17.70 -19.39
CA ALA A 411 5.20 16.88 -20.56
C ALA A 411 3.91 16.69 -21.39
N ALA A 412 3.90 17.17 -22.64
CA ALA A 412 2.78 16.92 -23.55
C ALA A 412 2.59 15.42 -23.78
N CYS A 413 1.32 14.97 -23.86
CA CYS A 413 1.02 13.56 -24.09
C CYS A 413 1.46 13.10 -25.48
N ASP A 414 2.38 12.13 -25.48
CA ASP A 414 2.73 11.30 -26.62
C ASP A 414 2.44 9.84 -26.24
N LEU A 415 1.23 9.40 -26.49
CA LEU A 415 0.74 8.08 -26.07
C LEU A 415 1.52 6.92 -26.72
N ALA A 416 2.11 7.13 -27.88
CA ALA A 416 2.94 6.11 -28.52
C ALA A 416 4.26 5.92 -27.75
N TRP A 417 4.90 7.03 -27.41
CA TRP A 417 6.10 7.02 -26.56
C TRP A 417 5.80 6.47 -25.16
N MET A 418 4.73 6.96 -24.48
CA MET A 418 4.35 6.47 -23.16
C MET A 418 4.10 4.96 -23.15
N SER A 419 3.38 4.47 -24.16
CA SER A 419 3.11 3.03 -24.28
C SER A 419 4.39 2.21 -24.49
N GLN A 420 5.38 2.73 -25.22
CA GLN A 420 6.67 2.09 -25.37
C GLN A 420 7.46 2.09 -24.05
N GLU A 421 7.47 3.20 -23.34
CA GLU A 421 8.17 3.34 -22.06
C GLU A 421 7.55 2.45 -20.99
N ILE A 422 6.22 2.39 -20.89
CA ILE A 422 5.51 1.50 -19.98
C ILE A 422 5.90 0.03 -20.24
N ARG A 423 5.94 -0.40 -21.51
CA ARG A 423 6.37 -1.77 -21.85
C ARG A 423 7.81 -2.03 -21.43
N ARG A 424 8.72 -1.06 -21.63
CA ARG A 424 10.12 -1.16 -21.21
C ARG A 424 10.22 -1.31 -19.68
N LEU A 425 9.57 -0.42 -18.93
CA LEU A 425 9.58 -0.44 -17.47
C LEU A 425 8.99 -1.74 -16.90
N LYS A 426 7.89 -2.22 -17.48
CA LYS A 426 7.30 -3.52 -17.14
C LYS A 426 8.28 -4.68 -17.37
N GLN A 427 9.00 -4.67 -18.50
CA GLN A 427 10.00 -5.70 -18.80
C GLN A 427 11.18 -5.66 -17.80
N GLU A 428 11.49 -4.49 -17.25
CA GLU A 428 12.48 -4.30 -16.19
C GLU A 428 11.96 -4.65 -14.79
N GLY A 429 10.70 -5.09 -14.68
CA GLY A 429 10.09 -5.55 -13.43
C GLY A 429 9.45 -4.45 -12.58
N TYR A 430 9.14 -3.29 -13.16
CA TYR A 430 8.39 -2.25 -12.47
C TYR A 430 6.88 -2.44 -12.57
N LEU A 431 6.20 -2.11 -11.47
CA LEU A 431 4.76 -1.88 -11.39
C LEU A 431 4.53 -0.42 -11.81
N VAL A 432 4.02 -0.22 -13.04
CA VAL A 432 3.93 1.12 -13.62
C VAL A 432 2.59 1.75 -13.31
N ILE A 433 2.62 2.97 -12.78
CA ILE A 433 1.47 3.85 -12.56
C ILE A 433 1.54 4.96 -13.60
N GLY A 434 0.53 5.02 -14.47
CA GLY A 434 0.38 6.07 -15.48
C GLY A 434 -0.63 7.11 -15.04
N THR A 435 -0.32 8.41 -15.20
CA THR A 435 -1.24 9.49 -14.84
C THR A 435 -1.49 10.47 -15.98
N PHE A 436 -2.65 11.07 -15.95
CA PHE A 436 -3.07 12.09 -16.90
C PHE A 436 -3.60 13.34 -16.24
N GLN A 437 -3.19 14.52 -16.73
CA GLN A 437 -4.14 15.60 -16.87
C GLN A 437 -4.81 15.49 -18.26
N HIS A 438 -6.05 15.03 -18.28
CA HIS A 438 -6.87 14.97 -19.49
C HIS A 438 -7.79 16.18 -19.60
N HIS A 439 -8.64 16.26 -20.61
CA HIS A 439 -9.70 17.27 -20.68
C HIS A 439 -10.60 17.20 -19.45
N GLU A 440 -11.00 18.33 -18.93
CA GLU A 440 -11.86 18.42 -17.75
C GLU A 440 -13.32 18.18 -18.13
N TYR A 441 -13.83 17.04 -17.68
CA TYR A 441 -15.23 16.68 -17.86
C TYR A 441 -15.92 16.65 -16.50
N TYR A 442 -16.85 17.60 -16.29
CA TYR A 442 -17.62 17.71 -15.05
C TYR A 442 -18.80 16.73 -15.05
N THR A 443 -18.50 15.45 -15.10
CA THR A 443 -19.44 14.33 -15.09
C THR A 443 -18.80 13.10 -14.46
N TYR A 444 -19.60 12.26 -13.80
CA TYR A 444 -19.11 11.02 -13.20
C TYR A 444 -18.71 9.96 -14.24
N SER A 445 -19.31 10.00 -15.44
CA SER A 445 -18.99 9.04 -16.50
C SER A 445 -17.79 9.51 -17.32
N ALA A 446 -16.80 8.62 -17.48
CA ALA A 446 -15.66 8.86 -18.35
C ALA A 446 -16.09 9.03 -19.81
N GLN A 447 -15.49 9.99 -20.51
CA GLN A 447 -15.79 10.26 -21.91
C GLN A 447 -15.05 9.31 -22.86
N PRO A 448 -15.52 9.10 -24.09
CA PRO A 448 -14.92 8.12 -25.00
C PRO A 448 -13.44 8.35 -25.33
N ASP A 449 -12.98 9.60 -25.37
CA ASP A 449 -11.58 9.95 -25.58
C ASP A 449 -10.72 9.64 -24.35
N GLN A 450 -11.21 9.93 -23.13
CA GLN A 450 -10.55 9.49 -21.90
C GLN A 450 -10.43 7.96 -21.86
N GLN A 451 -11.55 7.24 -22.12
CA GLN A 451 -11.54 5.78 -22.11
C GLN A 451 -10.51 5.21 -23.09
N ARG A 452 -10.46 5.74 -24.31
CA ARG A 452 -9.47 5.32 -25.32
C ARG A 452 -8.04 5.51 -24.83
N ASP A 453 -7.71 6.70 -24.32
CA ASP A 453 -6.34 7.08 -23.99
C ASP A 453 -5.85 6.36 -22.73
N PHE A 454 -6.69 6.24 -21.69
CA PHE A 454 -6.36 5.51 -20.47
C PHE A 454 -6.21 4.00 -20.71
N ARG A 455 -7.12 3.40 -21.51
CA ARG A 455 -7.02 1.99 -21.90
C ARG A 455 -5.73 1.70 -22.67
N GLN A 456 -5.27 2.62 -23.51
CA GLN A 456 -4.02 2.44 -24.23
C GLN A 456 -2.81 2.27 -23.31
N LEU A 457 -2.75 2.99 -22.18
CA LEU A 457 -1.68 2.81 -21.20
C LEU A 457 -1.83 1.51 -20.40
N ALA A 458 -3.06 1.14 -20.03
CA ALA A 458 -3.34 -0.14 -19.38
C ALA A 458 -2.97 -1.32 -20.31
N GLU A 459 -3.31 -1.26 -21.59
CA GLU A 459 -2.92 -2.26 -22.60
C GLU A 459 -1.41 -2.32 -22.83
N ALA A 460 -0.69 -1.21 -22.64
CA ALA A 460 0.76 -1.18 -22.66
C ALA A 460 1.38 -1.88 -21.44
N GLY A 461 0.62 -2.04 -20.35
CA GLY A 461 1.01 -2.78 -19.16
C GLY A 461 1.16 -1.96 -17.89
N ALA A 462 0.67 -0.72 -17.86
CA ALA A 462 0.50 0.01 -16.60
C ALA A 462 -0.48 -0.76 -15.70
N VAL A 463 -0.12 -0.98 -14.43
CA VAL A 463 -0.99 -1.68 -13.47
C VAL A 463 -2.07 -0.78 -12.92
N ILE A 464 -1.82 0.53 -12.93
CA ILE A 464 -2.76 1.58 -12.54
C ILE A 464 -2.67 2.69 -13.59
N VAL A 465 -3.84 3.21 -14.01
CA VAL A 465 -3.95 4.44 -14.81
C VAL A 465 -4.91 5.38 -14.10
N SER A 466 -4.44 6.58 -13.76
CA SER A 466 -5.18 7.53 -12.92
C SER A 466 -5.35 8.89 -13.59
N GLY A 467 -6.58 9.44 -13.52
CA GLY A 467 -6.92 10.81 -13.86
C GLY A 467 -6.82 11.73 -12.64
N SER A 468 -5.63 11.92 -12.13
CA SER A 468 -5.35 12.67 -10.90
C SER A 468 -5.59 14.17 -11.00
N GLN A 469 -5.74 14.71 -12.22
CA GLN A 469 -6.03 16.12 -12.49
C GLN A 469 -7.50 16.42 -12.84
N ALA A 470 -8.40 15.47 -12.66
CA ALA A 470 -9.83 15.73 -12.84
C ALA A 470 -10.39 16.44 -11.60
N HIS A 471 -11.16 17.51 -11.80
CA HIS A 471 -11.76 18.29 -10.69
C HIS A 471 -13.06 17.72 -10.13
N GLN A 472 -13.51 16.59 -10.66
CA GLN A 472 -14.68 15.83 -10.21
C GLN A 472 -14.36 14.34 -10.23
N PRO A 473 -14.78 13.57 -9.23
CA PRO A 473 -14.66 12.12 -9.26
C PRO A 473 -15.34 11.52 -10.48
N GLN A 474 -14.69 10.54 -11.11
CA GLN A 474 -15.22 9.83 -12.27
C GLN A 474 -15.19 8.32 -12.05
N GLY A 475 -15.84 7.57 -12.94
CA GLY A 475 -15.91 6.11 -12.85
C GLY A 475 -14.56 5.42 -13.02
N MET A 476 -14.61 4.10 -12.94
CA MET A 476 -13.43 3.22 -12.92
C MET A 476 -13.61 2.06 -13.89
N GLU A 477 -12.53 1.34 -14.17
CA GLU A 477 -12.55 0.15 -15.01
C GLU A 477 -11.44 -0.83 -14.58
N PHE A 478 -11.70 -2.14 -14.70
CA PHE A 478 -10.65 -3.16 -14.71
C PHE A 478 -10.44 -3.64 -16.14
N LEU A 479 -9.21 -3.51 -16.64
CA LEU A 479 -8.82 -3.94 -17.99
C LEU A 479 -7.53 -4.76 -17.94
N ASN A 480 -7.59 -6.05 -18.31
CA ASN A 480 -6.42 -6.94 -18.38
C ASN A 480 -5.58 -6.99 -17.07
N GLY A 481 -6.23 -6.90 -15.90
CA GLY A 481 -5.58 -6.85 -14.59
C GLY A 481 -5.08 -5.46 -14.15
N SER A 482 -5.25 -4.44 -15.00
CA SER A 482 -5.01 -3.04 -14.64
C SER A 482 -6.25 -2.42 -14.01
N PHE A 483 -6.05 -1.51 -13.07
CA PHE A 483 -7.10 -0.64 -12.54
C PHE A 483 -7.00 0.74 -13.21
N ILE A 484 -8.10 1.23 -13.74
CA ILE A 484 -8.24 2.55 -14.34
C ILE A 484 -9.21 3.35 -13.49
N HIS A 485 -8.80 4.52 -13.00
CA HIS A 485 -9.66 5.50 -12.34
C HIS A 485 -9.61 6.80 -13.14
N TYR A 486 -10.70 7.14 -13.80
CA TYR A 486 -10.75 8.23 -14.77
C TYR A 486 -10.67 9.62 -14.15
N GLY A 487 -11.02 9.78 -12.87
CA GLY A 487 -10.92 11.04 -12.16
C GLY A 487 -10.99 10.88 -10.65
N LEU A 488 -10.00 11.44 -9.92
CA LEU A 488 -9.96 11.41 -8.46
C LEU A 488 -10.69 12.59 -7.80
N GLY A 489 -10.98 13.67 -8.56
CA GLY A 489 -11.54 14.90 -8.02
C GLY A 489 -10.48 15.80 -7.37
N ASN A 490 -10.91 16.83 -6.64
CA ASN A 490 -10.02 17.72 -5.92
C ASN A 490 -9.58 17.13 -4.57
N LEU A 491 -8.29 17.29 -4.23
CA LEU A 491 -7.78 17.05 -2.88
C LEU A 491 -7.76 18.37 -2.08
N PHE A 492 -7.05 19.39 -2.58
CA PHE A 492 -6.91 20.73 -1.95
C PHE A 492 -7.03 21.81 -3.02
N PHE A 493 -8.23 22.08 -3.48
CA PHE A 493 -8.49 23.13 -4.46
C PHE A 493 -9.91 23.68 -4.36
N ASP A 494 -10.04 25.00 -4.44
CA ASP A 494 -11.26 25.75 -4.16
C ASP A 494 -12.29 25.81 -5.29
N GLN A 495 -12.38 24.85 -6.16
CA GLN A 495 -13.53 24.74 -7.08
C GLN A 495 -14.84 24.42 -6.35
N TYR A 496 -15.02 25.05 -5.19
CA TYR A 496 -16.08 24.74 -4.23
C TYR A 496 -17.47 25.14 -4.71
N ASP A 497 -17.61 26.31 -5.33
CA ASP A 497 -18.90 26.85 -5.79
C ASP A 497 -19.22 26.51 -7.25
N LEU A 498 -18.28 25.91 -7.98
CA LEU A 498 -18.47 25.57 -9.38
C LEU A 498 -19.54 24.46 -9.55
N CYS A 499 -19.45 23.42 -8.76
CA CYS A 499 -20.41 22.30 -8.77
C CYS A 499 -20.41 21.54 -7.43
N PRO A 500 -21.55 20.95 -7.03
CA PRO A 500 -21.58 20.12 -5.82
C PRO A 500 -20.63 18.92 -5.88
N ALA A 501 -20.45 18.31 -7.05
CA ALA A 501 -19.55 17.19 -7.27
C ALA A 501 -18.07 17.60 -7.20
N CYS A 502 -17.74 18.88 -7.45
CA CYS A 502 -16.37 19.41 -7.30
C CYS A 502 -15.89 19.47 -5.84
N ARG A 503 -16.82 19.30 -4.87
CA ARG A 503 -16.53 19.17 -3.44
C ARG A 503 -16.27 17.73 -3.01
N GLN A 504 -16.27 16.79 -3.94
CA GLN A 504 -16.05 15.38 -3.71
C GLN A 504 -14.71 14.97 -4.31
N GLY A 505 -14.02 14.07 -3.65
CA GLY A 505 -12.76 13.51 -4.13
C GLY A 505 -12.54 12.12 -3.59
N LEU A 506 -11.52 11.45 -4.10
CA LEU A 506 -11.04 10.18 -3.60
C LEU A 506 -9.53 10.22 -3.38
N ILE A 507 -9.11 9.51 -2.36
CA ILE A 507 -7.75 9.04 -2.20
C ILE A 507 -7.78 7.55 -2.49
N ASP A 508 -7.04 7.11 -3.51
CA ASP A 508 -6.93 5.70 -3.83
C ASP A 508 -5.69 5.12 -3.14
N ARG A 509 -5.88 4.17 -2.24
CA ARG A 509 -4.77 3.45 -1.60
C ARG A 509 -4.55 2.13 -2.31
N HIS A 510 -3.53 2.09 -3.17
CA HIS A 510 -3.15 0.90 -3.90
C HIS A 510 -2.17 0.06 -3.08
N VAL A 511 -2.42 -1.23 -3.00
CA VAL A 511 -1.61 -2.17 -2.21
C VAL A 511 -0.87 -3.11 -3.14
N PHE A 512 0.44 -3.14 -2.98
CA PHE A 512 1.36 -4.05 -3.67
C PHE A 512 1.94 -5.05 -2.69
N TYR A 513 2.13 -6.26 -3.13
CA TYR A 513 2.69 -7.33 -2.32
C TYR A 513 3.52 -8.29 -3.18
N ASP A 514 4.80 -8.47 -2.82
CA ASP A 514 5.71 -9.42 -3.47
C ASP A 514 5.75 -9.26 -5.01
N GLY A 515 5.87 -8.01 -5.48
CA GLY A 515 5.93 -7.66 -6.89
C GLY A 515 4.57 -7.71 -7.62
N ARG A 516 3.45 -7.80 -6.91
CA ARG A 516 2.10 -7.83 -7.51
C ARG A 516 1.21 -6.71 -6.97
N TYR A 517 0.36 -6.18 -7.82
CA TYR A 517 -0.77 -5.36 -7.43
C TYR A 517 -1.90 -6.26 -6.92
N ILE A 518 -2.37 -6.08 -5.67
CA ILE A 518 -3.30 -7.00 -5.02
C ILE A 518 -4.62 -6.37 -4.58
N SER A 519 -4.69 -5.04 -4.38
CA SER A 519 -5.91 -4.38 -3.91
C SER A 519 -5.87 -2.86 -4.09
N THR A 520 -7.04 -2.23 -4.14
CA THR A 520 -7.23 -0.79 -3.95
C THR A 520 -8.32 -0.54 -2.91
N GLU A 521 -8.03 0.36 -1.97
CA GLU A 521 -9.02 0.95 -1.09
C GLU A 521 -9.41 2.33 -1.63
N LEU A 522 -10.71 2.56 -1.82
CA LEU A 522 -11.25 3.86 -2.16
C LEU A 522 -11.60 4.61 -0.87
N LEU A 523 -10.99 5.76 -0.66
CA LEU A 523 -11.22 6.62 0.51
C LEU A 523 -11.90 7.93 0.07
N PRO A 524 -13.24 7.98 0.08
CA PRO A 524 -13.99 9.17 -0.31
C PRO A 524 -13.79 10.31 0.68
N ILE A 525 -13.54 11.50 0.13
CA ILE A 525 -13.39 12.75 0.88
C ILE A 525 -14.43 13.78 0.47
N GLN A 526 -14.82 14.59 1.44
CA GLN A 526 -15.66 15.77 1.26
C GLN A 526 -14.84 17.03 1.52
N PHE A 527 -14.73 17.89 0.53
CA PHE A 527 -14.09 19.17 0.64
C PHE A 527 -15.05 20.17 1.31
N ILE A 528 -14.61 20.79 2.39
CA ILE A 528 -15.39 21.75 3.18
C ILE A 528 -14.60 23.03 3.42
N ASP A 529 -15.30 24.11 3.75
CA ASP A 529 -14.72 25.40 4.12
C ASP A 529 -13.73 25.95 3.08
N TYR A 530 -13.93 25.63 1.79
CA TYR A 530 -13.05 26.01 0.66
C TYR A 530 -11.60 25.51 0.75
N ALA A 531 -11.23 24.72 1.78
CA ALA A 531 -9.86 24.30 1.99
C ALA A 531 -9.72 22.87 2.52
N ARG A 532 -10.60 22.47 3.46
CA ARG A 532 -10.39 21.28 4.27
C ARG A 532 -11.02 20.05 3.66
N SER A 533 -10.22 19.03 3.42
CA SER A 533 -10.68 17.69 3.06
C SER A 533 -10.91 16.87 4.31
N ARG A 534 -12.13 16.32 4.46
CA ARG A 534 -12.47 15.39 5.53
C ARG A 534 -12.92 14.04 4.97
N PRO A 535 -12.77 12.95 5.73
CA PRO A 535 -13.45 11.69 5.41
C PRO A 535 -14.96 11.90 5.24
N MET A 536 -15.55 11.26 4.25
CA MET A 536 -17.01 11.18 4.13
C MET A 536 -17.60 10.30 5.22
N THR A 537 -18.81 10.63 5.70
CA THR A 537 -19.60 9.70 6.52
C THR A 537 -19.93 8.44 5.72
N PHE A 538 -20.41 7.40 6.38
CA PHE A 538 -20.82 6.17 5.70
C PHE A 538 -21.88 6.41 4.62
N GLU A 539 -22.87 7.26 4.91
CA GLU A 539 -23.96 7.60 4.00
C GLU A 539 -23.46 8.41 2.79
N GLU A 540 -22.59 9.40 3.02
CA GLU A 540 -21.96 10.20 1.96
C GLU A 540 -21.09 9.30 1.06
N SER A 541 -20.25 8.49 1.67
CA SER A 541 -19.36 7.54 0.98
C SER A 541 -20.15 6.52 0.16
N SER A 542 -21.16 5.89 0.76
CA SER A 542 -22.01 4.91 0.07
C SER A 542 -22.74 5.54 -1.12
N SER A 543 -23.25 6.76 -0.96
CA SER A 543 -23.94 7.48 -2.03
C SER A 543 -22.98 7.80 -3.19
N LEU A 544 -21.79 8.34 -2.90
CA LEU A 544 -20.81 8.64 -3.95
C LEU A 544 -20.33 7.37 -4.67
N LEU A 545 -19.98 6.33 -3.92
CA LEU A 545 -19.50 5.07 -4.50
C LEU A 545 -20.57 4.40 -5.37
N GLN A 546 -21.85 4.43 -4.99
CA GLN A 546 -22.94 3.93 -5.84
C GLN A 546 -23.04 4.68 -7.16
N ILE A 547 -22.88 6.01 -7.14
CA ILE A 547 -22.88 6.85 -8.36
C ILE A 547 -21.69 6.45 -9.23
N LEU A 548 -20.49 6.32 -8.67
CA LEU A 548 -19.28 5.99 -9.41
C LEU A 548 -19.31 4.57 -9.99
N PHE A 549 -19.79 3.59 -9.22
CA PHE A 549 -19.93 2.21 -9.72
C PHE A 549 -20.97 2.13 -10.83
N SER A 550 -22.09 2.85 -10.71
CA SER A 550 -23.07 2.96 -11.78
C SER A 550 -22.47 3.64 -13.03
N ALA A 551 -21.68 4.71 -12.85
CA ALA A 551 -20.98 5.37 -13.96
C ALA A 551 -19.91 4.50 -14.62
N SER A 552 -19.39 3.50 -13.89
CA SER A 552 -18.45 2.47 -14.35
C SER A 552 -19.11 1.31 -15.08
N GLY A 553 -20.45 1.24 -15.04
CA GLY A 553 -21.22 0.12 -15.60
C GLY A 553 -21.25 -1.14 -14.72
N TRP A 554 -21.02 -0.98 -13.42
CA TRP A 554 -20.97 -2.05 -12.42
C TRP A 554 -22.23 -2.15 -11.56
#